data_38a245e740bc774e5761c6ec554cf97c
#
_entry.id   38a245e740bc774e5761c6ec554cf97c
#
_cell.length_a   1.000
_cell.length_b   1.000
_cell.length_c   1.000
_cell.angle_alpha   90.00
_cell.angle_beta   90.00
_cell.angle_gamma   90.00
#
_symmetry.space_group_name_H-M   'P 1'
#
loop_
_entity.id
_entity.type
_entity.pdbx_description
1 polymer ?
#
loop_
_entity_poly.entity_id
_entity_poly.type
_entity_poly.pdbx_seq_one_letter_code
_entity_poly.pdbx_strand_id
1 'polypeptide(L)'
;GETIISKNKKPMQGALQDFTDQGWKVTNILNSMNLESMLRALKPHTPNGSVWAGALSYDLVQWTQPILLQHPPAEGEILAILWLVDSWDESEVIIPEVANTVRVEGEKSSHSDAEHAEIVKKIKQSITAGELYQLNFGRTWTGPLKEDPSTIFHRLAMNNPAPFSGYIEAADLGIALASSSPEILLETKDGEVMTAPIKGTRPRGSDPDQESLLRRDLVHDRKERAEHRMLVDLERNDLGIVAQPGSVIQSRFDVEAYANVQHLVSQITGELDDKKDGIDALQALFPGGSITGCPKTVVCAAIDEIEQKPRSFWTGSMGWIDVHTGDSTWNIMIRTLEARYSPEGWQGTVVAGGGITIESNPEAEVAEAIWKAAALRRACGWLNPEAISLPKGELGIYPLYLEQQPFIPEQRFDLNIAFIDNLDSFSHNIIHALKSFGCDVDVLDGRGGITEIDHDAVVIGPGPGRPEISPLSMHAASLDIPVLGICLGHQAIGINRGMKLIESPLGPVHGVPSNIISNGNGLLREGKHVMTRYNSLILSGNGEIEVTSTDETGVLPMEIRDGDTYGVQFHPESIGSPNGMLVFAEFLKRASHC
;
A
#
# COMPACT_ATOMS: atom_id res chain seq x y z
N GLY A 1 -15.68 -13.39 -1.32
CA GLY A 1 -15.45 -14.29 -0.19
C GLY A 1 -15.47 -13.53 1.11
N GLU A 2 -15.94 -14.10 2.20
CA GLU A 2 -15.86 -13.48 3.52
C GLU A 2 -14.38 -13.37 3.91
N THR A 3 -13.89 -12.16 4.15
CA THR A 3 -12.55 -11.93 4.69
C THR A 3 -12.50 -12.53 6.09
N ILE A 4 -11.79 -13.64 6.26
CA ILE A 4 -11.69 -14.33 7.55
C ILE A 4 -10.73 -13.55 8.45
N ILE A 5 -11.28 -12.73 9.33
CA ILE A 5 -10.51 -12.09 10.40
C ILE A 5 -10.33 -13.13 11.51
N SER A 6 -9.11 -13.64 11.66
CA SER A 6 -8.83 -14.69 12.64
C SER A 6 -8.24 -14.14 13.93
N LYS A 7 -8.88 -14.46 15.05
CA LYS A 7 -8.32 -14.26 16.41
C LYS A 7 -7.36 -15.38 16.85
N ASN A 8 -7.24 -16.47 16.09
CA ASN A 8 -6.50 -17.68 16.46
C ASN A 8 -5.29 -17.95 15.56
N LYS A 9 -4.41 -16.97 15.39
CA LYS A 9 -3.14 -17.16 14.68
C LYS A 9 -2.15 -17.95 15.53
N LYS A 10 -1.36 -18.84 14.88
CA LYS A 10 -0.19 -19.43 15.53
C LYS A 10 0.88 -18.34 15.76
N PRO A 11 1.63 -18.39 16.86
CA PRO A 11 2.74 -17.48 17.08
C PRO A 11 3.82 -17.67 16.00
N MET A 12 4.44 -16.57 15.59
CA MET A 12 5.66 -16.56 14.80
C MET A 12 6.81 -17.06 15.68
N GLN A 13 7.70 -17.88 15.15
CA GLN A 13 8.87 -18.39 15.86
C GLN A 13 10.14 -17.90 15.17
N GLY A 14 11.04 -17.31 15.94
CA GLY A 14 12.37 -16.88 15.52
C GLY A 14 13.45 -17.64 16.28
N ALA A 15 14.54 -18.02 15.62
CA ALA A 15 15.71 -18.63 16.22
C ALA A 15 16.88 -17.64 16.17
N LEU A 16 17.40 -17.25 17.34
CA LEU A 16 18.69 -16.58 17.45
C LEU A 16 19.79 -17.62 17.33
N GLN A 17 20.80 -17.35 16.51
CA GLN A 17 21.92 -18.25 16.27
C GLN A 17 23.23 -17.47 16.36
N ASP A 18 24.21 -18.08 17.01
CA ASP A 18 25.60 -17.59 17.02
C ASP A 18 26.45 -18.43 16.08
N PHE A 19 27.34 -17.76 15.34
CA PHE A 19 28.31 -18.44 14.49
C PHE A 19 29.46 -18.97 15.34
N THR A 20 29.73 -20.25 15.24
CA THR A 20 30.78 -20.97 15.99
C THR A 20 31.74 -21.69 15.01
N ASP A 21 32.83 -22.24 15.55
CA ASP A 21 33.76 -23.07 14.75
C ASP A 21 33.09 -24.30 14.10
N GLN A 22 31.88 -24.65 14.55
CA GLN A 22 31.07 -25.75 14.00
C GLN A 22 29.88 -25.26 13.14
N GLY A 23 29.85 -23.99 12.79
CA GLY A 23 28.75 -23.32 12.07
C GLY A 23 27.74 -22.63 13.02
N TRP A 24 26.57 -22.32 12.48
CA TRP A 24 25.49 -21.63 13.21
C TRP A 24 24.89 -22.54 14.28
N LYS A 25 24.80 -22.03 15.50
CA LYS A 25 24.20 -22.72 16.65
C LYS A 25 23.05 -21.88 17.23
N VAL A 26 21.89 -22.51 17.36
CA VAL A 26 20.73 -21.86 18.01
C VAL A 26 21.05 -21.60 19.48
N THR A 27 20.96 -20.34 19.89
CA THR A 27 21.21 -19.88 21.26
C THR A 27 19.93 -19.50 21.99
N ASN A 28 18.91 -19.07 21.27
CA ASN A 28 17.60 -18.74 21.83
C ASN A 28 16.47 -18.92 20.81
N ILE A 29 15.25 -19.17 21.32
CA ILE A 29 14.03 -19.23 20.53
C ILE A 29 13.10 -18.13 21.01
N LEU A 30 12.67 -17.29 20.06
CA LEU A 30 11.71 -16.20 20.27
C LEU A 30 10.35 -16.62 19.74
N ASN A 31 9.27 -16.29 20.46
CA ASN A 31 7.90 -16.49 20.01
C ASN A 31 7.14 -15.17 20.09
N SER A 32 6.39 -14.85 19.05
CA SER A 32 5.69 -13.57 18.95
C SER A 32 4.41 -13.67 18.14
N MET A 33 3.47 -12.76 18.39
CA MET A 33 2.17 -12.73 17.72
C MET A 33 2.09 -11.74 16.57
N ASN A 34 3.10 -10.86 16.43
CA ASN A 34 3.22 -9.89 15.34
C ASN A 34 4.69 -9.54 15.10
N LEU A 35 4.96 -8.85 13.99
CA LEU A 35 6.31 -8.45 13.59
C LEU A 35 6.93 -7.48 14.62
N GLU A 36 6.15 -6.51 15.10
CA GLU A 36 6.58 -5.55 16.12
C GLU A 36 7.16 -6.25 17.36
N SER A 37 6.38 -7.14 17.98
CA SER A 37 6.83 -7.82 19.18
C SER A 37 8.02 -8.76 18.95
N MET A 38 8.17 -9.32 17.73
CA MET A 38 9.35 -10.09 17.36
C MET A 38 10.61 -9.22 17.30
N LEU A 39 10.54 -8.05 16.67
CA LEU A 39 11.66 -7.13 16.58
C LEU A 39 12.03 -6.55 17.97
N ARG A 40 11.03 -6.22 18.80
CA ARG A 40 11.29 -5.78 20.19
C ARG A 40 11.95 -6.86 21.03
N ALA A 41 11.67 -8.13 20.78
CA ALA A 41 12.34 -9.25 21.45
C ALA A 41 13.83 -9.40 21.09
N LEU A 42 14.30 -8.75 20.02
CA LEU A 42 15.73 -8.68 19.69
C LEU A 42 16.51 -7.68 20.58
N LYS A 43 15.83 -6.68 21.15
CA LYS A 43 16.47 -5.59 21.92
C LYS A 43 17.43 -6.05 23.02
N PRO A 44 17.09 -7.05 23.89
CA PRO A 44 18.01 -7.57 24.90
C PRO A 44 19.26 -8.25 24.33
N HIS A 45 19.24 -8.62 23.07
CA HIS A 45 20.31 -9.33 22.35
C HIS A 45 21.11 -8.41 21.43
N THR A 46 20.85 -7.09 21.46
CA THR A 46 21.44 -6.11 20.55
C THR A 46 22.32 -5.15 21.35
N PRO A 47 23.64 -5.09 21.11
CA PRO A 47 24.49 -4.04 21.65
C PRO A 47 24.06 -2.64 21.14
N ASN A 48 24.26 -1.61 21.97
CA ASN A 48 24.00 -0.24 21.53
C ASN A 48 24.89 0.14 20.33
N GLY A 49 24.30 0.75 19.31
CA GLY A 49 25.01 1.14 18.07
C GLY A 49 25.13 0.03 17.04
N SER A 50 24.55 -1.16 17.32
CA SER A 50 24.43 -2.24 16.33
C SER A 50 23.05 -2.22 15.71
N VAL A 51 22.93 -2.72 14.46
CA VAL A 51 21.69 -2.81 13.72
C VAL A 51 21.39 -4.25 13.30
N TRP A 52 20.13 -4.54 13.05
CA TRP A 52 19.73 -5.77 12.39
C TRP A 52 19.48 -5.48 10.91
N ALA A 53 20.24 -6.13 10.02
CA ALA A 53 20.14 -5.95 8.58
C ALA A 53 19.77 -7.28 7.90
N GLY A 54 18.91 -7.21 6.88
CA GLY A 54 18.52 -8.42 6.16
C GLY A 54 17.25 -8.29 5.34
N ALA A 55 16.44 -9.35 5.30
CA ALA A 55 15.23 -9.42 4.50
C ALA A 55 14.03 -10.00 5.25
N LEU A 56 12.85 -9.48 4.93
CA LEU A 56 11.54 -9.88 5.42
C LEU A 56 10.70 -10.40 4.24
N SER A 57 10.16 -11.61 4.36
CA SER A 57 9.24 -12.19 3.37
C SER A 57 7.89 -11.48 3.40
N TYR A 58 7.24 -11.33 2.23
CA TYR A 58 5.85 -10.87 2.14
C TYR A 58 4.91 -11.72 3.01
N ASP A 59 5.19 -13.01 3.18
CA ASP A 59 4.32 -13.94 3.89
C ASP A 59 4.22 -13.66 5.40
N LEU A 60 5.00 -12.70 5.92
CA LEU A 60 4.76 -12.08 7.23
C LEU A 60 3.44 -11.30 7.30
N VAL A 61 2.78 -11.07 6.17
CA VAL A 61 1.50 -10.35 6.08
C VAL A 61 0.44 -10.83 7.07
N GLN A 62 0.38 -12.14 7.36
CA GLN A 62 -0.58 -12.65 8.34
C GLN A 62 -0.29 -12.22 9.80
N TRP A 63 0.90 -11.67 10.10
CA TRP A 63 1.26 -11.13 11.42
C TRP A 63 1.31 -9.59 11.44
N THR A 64 1.17 -8.95 10.29
CA THR A 64 1.04 -7.49 10.18
C THR A 64 -0.38 -7.05 9.85
N GLN A 65 -1.15 -7.89 9.14
CA GLN A 65 -2.55 -7.65 8.81
C GLN A 65 -3.48 -8.61 9.57
N PRO A 66 -4.73 -8.23 9.89
CA PRO A 66 -5.70 -9.07 10.59
C PRO A 66 -6.33 -10.15 9.69
N ILE A 67 -5.53 -10.87 8.91
CA ILE A 67 -5.96 -11.94 8.00
C ILE A 67 -5.37 -13.29 8.39
N LEU A 68 -5.97 -14.36 7.88
CA LEU A 68 -5.42 -15.71 7.89
C LEU A 68 -5.28 -16.17 6.44
N LEU A 69 -4.06 -16.55 6.05
CA LEU A 69 -3.78 -17.08 4.72
C LEU A 69 -4.42 -18.48 4.55
N GLN A 70 -5.06 -18.71 3.41
CA GLN A 70 -5.57 -20.01 3.01
C GLN A 70 -4.45 -20.88 2.42
N HIS A 71 -3.46 -20.23 1.81
CA HIS A 71 -2.27 -20.86 1.22
C HIS A 71 -1.00 -20.36 1.94
N PRO A 72 -0.85 -20.64 3.26
CA PRO A 72 0.29 -20.17 4.02
C PRO A 72 1.58 -20.85 3.55
N PRO A 73 2.75 -20.23 3.82
CA PRO A 73 4.03 -20.88 3.61
C PRO A 73 4.12 -22.21 4.36
N ALA A 74 4.90 -23.15 3.84
CA ALA A 74 5.10 -24.44 4.45
C ALA A 74 5.67 -24.31 5.88
N GLU A 75 5.39 -25.29 6.75
CA GLU A 75 5.97 -25.31 8.09
C GLU A 75 7.50 -25.41 8.01
N GLY A 76 8.19 -24.50 8.71
CA GLY A 76 9.65 -24.39 8.65
C GLY A 76 10.18 -23.52 7.51
N GLU A 77 9.32 -22.93 6.69
CA GLU A 77 9.73 -21.95 5.68
C GLU A 77 10.29 -20.70 6.34
N ILE A 78 11.35 -20.14 5.75
CA ILE A 78 12.05 -18.97 6.26
C ILE A 78 11.30 -17.70 5.84
N LEU A 79 10.81 -16.95 6.84
CA LEU A 79 10.05 -15.71 6.63
C LEU A 79 10.88 -14.45 6.85
N ALA A 80 12.00 -14.56 7.55
CA ALA A 80 12.93 -13.45 7.76
C ALA A 80 14.35 -13.98 7.94
N ILE A 81 15.31 -13.24 7.45
CA ILE A 81 16.74 -13.47 7.65
C ILE A 81 17.34 -12.14 8.06
N LEU A 82 17.83 -12.05 9.30
CA LEU A 82 18.43 -10.83 9.83
C LEU A 82 19.77 -11.16 10.47
N TRP A 83 20.78 -10.35 10.19
CA TRP A 83 22.09 -10.39 10.84
C TRP A 83 22.27 -9.22 11.77
N LEU A 84 22.83 -9.47 12.94
CA LEU A 84 23.34 -8.43 13.81
C LEU A 84 24.63 -7.87 13.22
N VAL A 85 24.65 -6.58 12.92
CA VAL A 85 25.76 -5.86 12.32
C VAL A 85 26.23 -4.80 13.32
N ASP A 86 27.48 -4.88 13.73
CA ASP A 86 28.12 -3.95 14.68
C ASP A 86 29.13 -3.00 14.02
N SER A 87 29.48 -3.27 12.76
CA SER A 87 30.35 -2.43 11.94
C SER A 87 30.04 -2.59 10.46
N TRP A 88 30.12 -1.51 9.70
CA TRP A 88 29.94 -1.51 8.24
C TRP A 88 30.87 -0.47 7.60
N ASP A 89 31.21 -0.73 6.34
CA ASP A 89 31.99 0.19 5.53
C ASP A 89 31.11 0.91 4.52
N GLU A 90 31.26 2.22 4.42
CA GLU A 90 30.68 3.05 3.36
C GLU A 90 31.75 3.32 2.29
N SER A 91 31.58 2.78 1.10
CA SER A 91 32.51 2.99 0.00
C SER A 91 31.75 3.14 -1.33
N GLU A 92 32.41 3.79 -2.32
CA GLU A 92 31.90 3.72 -3.68
C GLU A 92 31.86 2.26 -4.15
N VAL A 93 30.68 1.82 -4.59
CA VAL A 93 30.50 0.45 -5.10
C VAL A 93 31.16 0.36 -6.48
N ILE A 94 32.31 -0.29 -6.55
CA ILE A 94 32.91 -0.69 -7.83
C ILE A 94 32.22 -1.97 -8.27
N ILE A 95 31.30 -1.84 -9.25
CA ILE A 95 30.65 -3.00 -9.85
C ILE A 95 31.64 -3.64 -10.81
N PRO A 96 32.04 -4.91 -10.58
CA PRO A 96 32.99 -5.58 -11.47
C PRO A 96 32.34 -5.79 -12.85
N GLU A 97 33.15 -5.67 -13.91
CA GLU A 97 32.69 -6.01 -15.25
C GLU A 97 32.29 -7.49 -15.31
N VAL A 98 31.05 -7.76 -15.65
CA VAL A 98 30.50 -9.11 -15.74
C VAL A 98 30.17 -9.40 -17.20
N ALA A 99 30.67 -10.50 -17.72
CA ALA A 99 30.36 -10.94 -19.08
C ALA A 99 28.85 -11.19 -19.27
N ASN A 100 28.39 -11.05 -20.51
CA ASN A 100 27.01 -11.45 -20.86
C ASN A 100 26.85 -12.95 -20.57
N THR A 101 25.71 -13.29 -19.94
CA THR A 101 25.40 -14.68 -19.63
C THR A 101 25.09 -15.49 -20.88
N VAL A 102 25.39 -16.78 -20.82
CA VAL A 102 25.01 -17.74 -21.85
C VAL A 102 23.53 -18.07 -21.70
N ARG A 103 22.86 -18.31 -22.81
CA ARG A 103 21.44 -18.75 -22.81
C ARG A 103 21.26 -20.02 -21.95
N VAL A 104 20.30 -19.97 -21.04
CA VAL A 104 19.92 -21.06 -20.14
C VAL A 104 18.49 -21.48 -20.47
N GLU A 105 18.31 -22.75 -20.76
CA GLU A 105 16.99 -23.34 -21.00
C GLU A 105 16.38 -23.91 -19.72
N GLY A 106 15.08 -24.14 -19.73
CA GLY A 106 14.35 -24.74 -18.60
C GLY A 106 13.51 -23.75 -17.80
N GLU A 107 13.44 -22.49 -18.24
CA GLU A 107 12.51 -21.52 -17.66
C GLU A 107 11.06 -21.99 -17.83
N LYS A 108 10.27 -21.82 -16.76
CA LYS A 108 8.82 -22.10 -16.72
C LYS A 108 8.08 -20.87 -16.20
N SER A 109 6.92 -20.61 -16.77
CA SER A 109 6.01 -19.56 -16.29
C SER A 109 4.85 -20.18 -15.52
N SER A 110 4.39 -19.52 -14.45
CA SER A 110 3.24 -19.97 -13.64
C SER A 110 1.92 -19.95 -14.42
N HIS A 111 1.80 -19.05 -15.38
CA HIS A 111 0.59 -18.83 -16.18
C HIS A 111 0.96 -18.61 -17.64
N SER A 112 0.09 -19.04 -18.55
CA SER A 112 0.08 -18.56 -19.93
C SER A 112 -0.45 -17.12 -20.00
N ASP A 113 -0.27 -16.46 -21.13
CA ASP A 113 -0.80 -15.10 -21.35
C ASP A 113 -2.33 -15.06 -21.26
N ALA A 114 -3.02 -16.11 -21.77
CA ALA A 114 -4.47 -16.22 -21.70
C ALA A 114 -4.99 -16.40 -20.27
N GLU A 115 -4.33 -17.24 -19.45
CA GLU A 115 -4.70 -17.42 -18.05
C GLU A 115 -4.50 -16.15 -17.24
N HIS A 116 -3.39 -15.42 -17.46
CA HIS A 116 -3.14 -14.13 -16.83
C HIS A 116 -4.22 -13.10 -17.21
N ALA A 117 -4.54 -12.98 -18.51
CA ALA A 117 -5.60 -12.08 -18.97
C ALA A 117 -6.97 -12.41 -18.35
N GLU A 118 -7.28 -13.69 -18.14
CA GLU A 118 -8.53 -14.12 -17.48
C GLU A 118 -8.55 -13.77 -15.99
N ILE A 119 -7.42 -13.87 -15.30
CA ILE A 119 -7.28 -13.41 -13.90
C ILE A 119 -7.55 -11.90 -13.81
N VAL A 120 -6.98 -11.10 -14.71
CA VAL A 120 -7.26 -9.65 -14.77
C VAL A 120 -8.75 -9.36 -14.90
N LYS A 121 -9.47 -10.11 -15.76
CA LYS A 121 -10.93 -9.95 -15.92
C LYS A 121 -11.69 -10.27 -14.62
N LYS A 122 -11.30 -11.33 -13.91
CA LYS A 122 -11.92 -11.71 -12.62
C LYS A 122 -11.71 -10.62 -11.56
N ILE A 123 -10.50 -10.07 -11.45
CA ILE A 123 -10.20 -8.97 -10.53
C ILE A 123 -11.08 -7.75 -10.87
N LYS A 124 -11.23 -7.40 -12.14
CA LYS A 124 -12.13 -6.29 -12.57
C LYS A 124 -13.60 -6.54 -12.21
N GLN A 125 -14.06 -7.78 -12.19
CA GLN A 125 -15.42 -8.11 -11.73
C GLN A 125 -15.59 -7.80 -10.23
N SER A 126 -14.61 -8.18 -9.37
CA SER A 126 -14.62 -7.84 -7.95
C SER A 126 -14.56 -6.33 -7.71
N ILE A 127 -13.80 -5.57 -8.52
CA ILE A 127 -13.79 -4.11 -8.47
C ILE A 127 -15.17 -3.53 -8.82
N THR A 128 -15.83 -4.05 -9.84
CA THR A 128 -17.18 -3.62 -10.25
C THR A 128 -18.21 -3.89 -9.14
N ALA A 129 -18.10 -5.03 -8.47
CA ALA A 129 -18.96 -5.40 -7.34
C ALA A 129 -18.69 -4.55 -6.07
N GLY A 130 -17.62 -3.73 -6.06
CA GLY A 130 -17.24 -2.88 -4.93
C GLY A 130 -16.50 -3.62 -3.82
N GLU A 131 -16.01 -4.84 -4.07
CA GLU A 131 -15.28 -5.65 -3.08
C GLU A 131 -13.87 -5.12 -2.80
N LEU A 132 -13.25 -4.47 -3.79
CA LEU A 132 -11.92 -3.84 -3.71
C LEU A 132 -11.78 -2.74 -4.77
N TYR A 133 -10.74 -1.89 -4.66
CA TYR A 133 -10.49 -0.78 -5.59
C TYR A 133 -9.35 -1.08 -6.56
N GLN A 134 -8.30 -1.75 -6.07
CA GLN A 134 -7.11 -2.19 -6.82
C GLN A 134 -6.53 -3.44 -6.19
N LEU A 135 -5.98 -4.35 -7.01
CA LEU A 135 -5.22 -5.50 -6.55
C LEU A 135 -3.98 -5.71 -7.42
N ASN A 136 -2.83 -5.93 -6.78
CA ASN A 136 -1.58 -6.23 -7.47
C ASN A 136 -1.45 -7.75 -7.66
N PHE A 137 -1.39 -8.22 -8.92
CA PHE A 137 -1.24 -9.63 -9.27
C PHE A 137 0.16 -9.92 -9.82
N GLY A 138 0.77 -11.01 -9.34
CA GLY A 138 2.11 -11.45 -9.72
C GLY A 138 2.14 -12.70 -10.59
N ARG A 139 2.86 -12.63 -11.74
CA ARG A 139 3.21 -13.77 -12.56
C ARG A 139 4.64 -14.21 -12.26
N THR A 140 4.86 -15.51 -12.09
CA THR A 140 6.14 -16.09 -11.68
C THR A 140 6.83 -16.79 -12.84
N TRP A 141 8.14 -16.63 -12.92
CA TRP A 141 9.06 -17.39 -13.78
C TRP A 141 10.09 -18.08 -12.91
N THR A 142 10.31 -19.36 -13.14
CA THR A 142 11.28 -20.19 -12.42
C THR A 142 12.20 -20.90 -13.41
N GLY A 143 13.45 -21.11 -13.04
CA GLY A 143 14.39 -21.82 -13.90
C GLY A 143 15.74 -22.03 -13.24
N PRO A 144 16.60 -22.89 -13.84
CA PRO A 144 17.95 -23.13 -13.35
C PRO A 144 18.82 -21.89 -13.55
N LEU A 145 19.75 -21.67 -12.63
CA LEU A 145 20.81 -20.68 -12.75
C LEU A 145 22.13 -21.42 -13.03
N LYS A 146 22.89 -20.96 -14.02
CA LYS A 146 24.21 -21.51 -14.39
C LYS A 146 25.37 -20.78 -13.74
N GLU A 147 25.08 -19.60 -13.19
CA GLU A 147 26.03 -18.72 -12.54
C GLU A 147 25.60 -18.50 -11.10
N ASP A 148 26.55 -18.09 -10.30
CA ASP A 148 26.33 -17.70 -8.92
C ASP A 148 25.37 -16.49 -8.83
N PRO A 149 24.44 -16.45 -7.87
CA PRO A 149 23.52 -15.33 -7.71
C PRO A 149 24.19 -13.97 -7.54
N SER A 150 25.38 -13.90 -6.93
CA SER A 150 26.17 -12.67 -6.82
C SER A 150 26.60 -12.12 -8.19
N THR A 151 26.99 -13.00 -9.10
CA THR A 151 27.31 -12.63 -10.49
C THR A 151 26.10 -12.06 -11.22
N ILE A 152 24.93 -12.66 -11.00
CA ILE A 152 23.66 -12.16 -11.56
C ILE A 152 23.32 -10.79 -10.97
N PHE A 153 23.53 -10.58 -9.66
CA PHE A 153 23.34 -9.29 -9.01
C PHE A 153 24.24 -8.20 -9.61
N HIS A 154 25.55 -8.47 -9.79
CA HIS A 154 26.47 -7.51 -10.43
C HIS A 154 26.00 -7.14 -11.83
N ARG A 155 25.52 -8.11 -12.62
CA ARG A 155 24.96 -7.87 -13.95
C ARG A 155 23.71 -6.98 -13.90
N LEU A 156 22.84 -7.19 -12.92
CA LEU A 156 21.66 -6.32 -12.69
C LEU A 156 22.09 -4.91 -12.31
N ALA A 157 23.05 -4.76 -11.40
CA ALA A 157 23.53 -3.46 -10.95
C ALA A 157 24.17 -2.65 -12.11
N MET A 158 24.82 -3.32 -13.07
CA MET A 158 25.33 -2.67 -14.28
C MET A 158 24.23 -2.26 -15.27
N ASN A 159 23.26 -3.13 -15.49
CA ASN A 159 22.32 -3.01 -16.61
C ASN A 159 20.98 -2.39 -16.21
N ASN A 160 20.64 -2.44 -14.95
CA ASN A 160 19.39 -1.92 -14.38
C ASN A 160 19.61 -1.36 -12.97
N PRO A 161 20.52 -0.38 -12.80
CA PRO A 161 20.79 0.21 -11.49
C PRO A 161 19.52 0.84 -10.91
N ALA A 162 19.33 0.67 -9.61
CA ALA A 162 18.20 1.23 -8.88
C ALA A 162 18.63 1.68 -7.48
N PRO A 163 17.98 2.73 -6.90
CA PRO A 163 18.45 3.40 -5.69
C PRO A 163 18.46 2.51 -4.44
N PHE A 164 17.57 1.53 -4.36
CA PHE A 164 17.44 0.64 -3.20
C PHE A 164 17.83 -0.80 -3.54
N SER A 165 18.87 -0.96 -4.38
CA SER A 165 19.42 -2.26 -4.73
C SER A 165 20.13 -2.90 -3.53
N GLY A 166 20.07 -4.23 -3.46
CA GLY A 166 20.74 -4.98 -2.40
C GLY A 166 20.97 -6.44 -2.76
N TYR A 167 22.00 -7.04 -2.17
CA TYR A 167 22.30 -8.46 -2.27
C TYR A 167 22.44 -9.07 -0.89
N ILE A 168 21.77 -10.18 -0.70
CA ILE A 168 21.84 -11.00 0.52
C ILE A 168 22.09 -12.45 0.11
N GLU A 169 23.01 -13.12 0.80
CA GLU A 169 23.24 -14.54 0.67
C GLU A 169 23.39 -15.19 2.05
N ALA A 170 22.52 -16.16 2.32
CA ALA A 170 22.58 -17.05 3.47
C ALA A 170 22.96 -18.45 2.94
N ALA A 171 24.27 -18.68 2.78
CA ALA A 171 24.81 -19.88 2.14
C ALA A 171 24.46 -21.16 2.90
N ASP A 172 24.38 -21.10 4.24
CA ASP A 172 23.98 -22.20 5.11
C ASP A 172 22.50 -22.59 4.97
N LEU A 173 21.65 -21.61 4.57
CA LEU A 173 20.23 -21.82 4.27
C LEU A 173 19.98 -22.10 2.78
N GLY A 174 21.02 -21.97 1.94
CA GLY A 174 20.89 -22.12 0.50
C GLY A 174 19.98 -21.06 -0.14
N ILE A 175 19.97 -19.83 0.39
CA ILE A 175 19.12 -18.72 -0.08
C ILE A 175 20.00 -17.55 -0.50
N ALA A 176 19.72 -16.98 -1.68
CA ALA A 176 20.28 -15.70 -2.09
C ALA A 176 19.19 -14.81 -2.70
N LEU A 177 19.26 -13.51 -2.41
CA LEU A 177 18.34 -12.48 -2.89
C LEU A 177 19.12 -11.40 -3.62
N ALA A 178 18.84 -11.21 -4.91
CA ALA A 178 19.45 -10.16 -5.72
C ALA A 178 18.36 -9.15 -6.15
N SER A 179 18.31 -8.01 -5.49
CA SER A 179 17.30 -6.99 -5.65
C SER A 179 17.84 -5.76 -6.39
N SER A 180 17.12 -5.30 -7.39
CA SER A 180 17.33 -4.02 -8.09
C SER A 180 16.08 -3.14 -7.90
N SER A 181 15.72 -2.91 -6.62
CA SER A 181 14.50 -2.20 -6.26
C SER A 181 14.61 -0.70 -6.46
N PRO A 182 13.62 -0.08 -7.13
CA PRO A 182 13.53 1.37 -7.24
C PRO A 182 12.78 2.03 -6.07
N GLU A 183 12.14 1.26 -5.19
CA GLU A 183 11.11 1.77 -4.28
C GLU A 183 11.46 1.53 -2.82
N ILE A 184 11.30 2.58 -2.01
CA ILE A 184 11.43 2.52 -0.56
C ILE A 184 10.06 2.21 0.06
N LEU A 185 10.05 1.29 1.03
CA LEU A 185 8.89 1.04 1.87
C LEU A 185 8.81 2.06 3.00
N LEU A 186 9.91 2.24 3.71
CA LEU A 186 9.97 2.99 4.95
C LEU A 186 11.39 3.50 5.19
N GLU A 187 11.48 4.74 5.62
CA GLU A 187 12.64 5.29 6.33
C GLU A 187 12.16 5.92 7.63
N THR A 188 12.85 5.59 8.72
CA THR A 188 12.65 6.24 10.03
C THR A 188 13.97 6.78 10.53
N LYS A 189 13.99 8.03 10.96
CA LYS A 189 15.19 8.69 11.45
C LYS A 189 14.83 9.81 12.42
N ASP A 190 15.43 9.81 13.59
CA ASP A 190 15.28 10.89 14.60
C ASP A 190 13.81 11.24 14.91
N GLY A 191 12.88 10.26 14.86
CA GLY A 191 11.45 10.47 15.11
C GLY A 191 10.64 10.90 13.88
N GLU A 192 11.27 11.12 12.74
CA GLU A 192 10.57 11.30 11.46
C GLU A 192 10.33 9.95 10.77
N VAL A 193 9.24 9.85 10.05
CA VAL A 193 8.87 8.68 9.25
C VAL A 193 8.55 9.09 7.82
N MET A 194 9.03 8.32 6.85
CA MET A 194 8.89 8.60 5.43
C MET A 194 8.63 7.34 4.63
N THR A 195 7.75 7.45 3.63
CA THR A 195 7.56 6.49 2.53
C THR A 195 7.47 7.21 1.20
N ALA A 196 7.80 6.52 0.09
CA ALA A 196 7.77 7.14 -1.23
C ALA A 196 7.21 6.18 -2.30
N PRO A 197 5.87 6.09 -2.41
CA PRO A 197 5.22 5.24 -3.39
C PRO A 197 5.51 5.70 -4.82
N ILE A 198 5.74 4.72 -5.68
CA ILE A 198 5.96 4.89 -7.11
C ILE A 198 4.75 4.37 -7.87
N LYS A 199 4.19 5.19 -8.78
CA LYS A 199 3.16 4.73 -9.70
C LYS A 199 3.22 5.52 -11.01
N GLY A 200 2.92 4.80 -12.09
CA GLY A 200 3.08 5.35 -13.43
C GLY A 200 4.50 5.20 -13.95
N THR A 201 4.62 4.73 -15.17
CA THR A 201 5.91 4.46 -15.80
C THR A 201 5.87 4.85 -17.27
N ARG A 202 6.93 5.56 -17.71
CA ARG A 202 7.21 5.75 -19.13
C ARG A 202 8.67 5.37 -19.40
N PRO A 203 8.98 4.85 -20.59
CA PRO A 203 10.37 4.64 -21.00
C PRO A 203 11.12 5.97 -21.06
N ARG A 204 12.44 5.88 -21.10
CA ARG A 204 13.30 7.03 -21.41
C ARG A 204 13.20 7.40 -22.88
N GLY A 205 13.33 8.66 -23.20
CA GLY A 205 13.36 9.16 -24.57
C GLY A 205 14.69 8.86 -25.28
N SER A 206 14.65 8.73 -26.60
CA SER A 206 15.86 8.62 -27.44
C SER A 206 16.65 9.92 -27.56
N ASP A 207 15.99 11.02 -27.28
CA ASP A 207 16.49 12.39 -27.32
C ASP A 207 15.73 13.29 -26.28
N PRO A 208 16.21 14.50 -25.99
CA PRO A 208 15.60 15.37 -24.99
C PRO A 208 14.15 15.79 -25.29
N ASP A 209 13.77 15.91 -26.56
CA ASP A 209 12.41 16.30 -26.94
C ASP A 209 11.44 15.15 -26.68
N GLN A 210 11.80 13.93 -27.09
CA GLN A 210 11.01 12.73 -26.79
C GLN A 210 10.94 12.46 -25.28
N GLU A 211 12.03 12.66 -24.55
CA GLU A 211 12.08 12.57 -23.09
C GLU A 211 11.06 13.51 -22.44
N SER A 212 11.01 14.78 -22.89
CA SER A 212 10.03 15.76 -22.41
C SER A 212 8.60 15.42 -22.76
N LEU A 213 8.36 14.85 -23.95
CA LEU A 213 7.03 14.41 -24.37
C LEU A 213 6.53 13.26 -23.51
N LEU A 214 7.36 12.23 -23.27
CA LEU A 214 7.00 11.08 -22.44
C LEU A 214 6.74 11.50 -20.98
N ARG A 215 7.52 12.44 -20.45
CA ARG A 215 7.30 13.02 -19.12
C ARG A 215 5.97 13.75 -19.05
N ARG A 216 5.65 14.59 -20.04
CA ARG A 216 4.38 15.33 -20.10
C ARG A 216 3.20 14.38 -20.23
N ASP A 217 3.31 13.31 -21.04
CA ASP A 217 2.30 12.28 -21.16
C ASP A 217 2.04 11.61 -19.80
N LEU A 218 3.10 11.19 -19.09
CA LEU A 218 3.00 10.60 -17.77
C LEU A 218 2.26 11.52 -16.76
N VAL A 219 2.64 12.81 -16.72
CA VAL A 219 2.07 13.79 -15.80
C VAL A 219 0.59 14.06 -16.08
N HIS A 220 0.14 13.95 -17.33
CA HIS A 220 -1.24 14.26 -17.74
C HIS A 220 -2.12 13.02 -17.90
N ASP A 221 -1.57 11.83 -17.77
CA ASP A 221 -2.32 10.58 -17.83
C ASP A 221 -3.30 10.48 -16.65
N ARG A 222 -4.60 10.43 -16.96
CA ARG A 222 -5.67 10.42 -15.95
C ARG A 222 -5.67 9.15 -15.11
N LYS A 223 -5.42 7.99 -15.75
CA LYS A 223 -5.35 6.69 -15.08
C LYS A 223 -4.19 6.67 -14.10
N GLU A 224 -2.97 6.97 -14.58
CA GLU A 224 -1.76 6.96 -13.73
C GLU A 224 -1.90 7.92 -12.54
N ARG A 225 -2.48 9.10 -12.75
CA ARG A 225 -2.74 10.07 -11.67
C ARG A 225 -3.78 9.61 -10.66
N ALA A 226 -4.83 8.92 -11.10
CA ALA A 226 -5.86 8.37 -10.21
C ALA A 226 -5.30 7.24 -9.34
N GLU A 227 -4.56 6.31 -9.97
CA GLU A 227 -3.86 5.23 -9.28
C GLU A 227 -2.80 5.76 -8.30
N HIS A 228 -2.00 6.74 -8.73
CA HIS A 228 -0.98 7.36 -7.87
C HIS A 228 -1.62 8.04 -6.65
N ARG A 229 -2.71 8.80 -6.82
CA ARG A 229 -3.44 9.44 -5.73
C ARG A 229 -3.99 8.42 -4.73
N MET A 230 -4.53 7.31 -5.22
CA MET A 230 -5.04 6.24 -4.35
C MET A 230 -3.91 5.64 -3.49
N LEU A 231 -2.72 5.45 -4.06
CA LEU A 231 -1.56 5.01 -3.30
C LEU A 231 -1.09 6.06 -2.29
N VAL A 232 -1.06 7.34 -2.67
CA VAL A 232 -0.71 8.42 -1.72
C VAL A 232 -1.68 8.44 -0.54
N ASP A 233 -2.99 8.33 -0.79
CA ASP A 233 -3.98 8.29 0.29
C ASP A 233 -3.85 7.04 1.17
N LEU A 234 -3.50 5.87 0.58
CA LEU A 234 -3.22 4.64 1.31
C LEU A 234 -1.97 4.77 2.19
N GLU A 235 -0.86 5.26 1.65
CA GLU A 235 0.39 5.43 2.42
C GLU A 235 0.25 6.52 3.50
N ARG A 236 -0.54 7.58 3.27
CA ARG A 236 -0.91 8.55 4.30
C ARG A 236 -1.71 7.89 5.42
N ASN A 237 -2.64 7.00 5.08
CA ASN A 237 -3.39 6.21 6.05
C ASN A 237 -2.47 5.34 6.92
N ASP A 238 -1.53 4.64 6.30
CA ASP A 238 -0.64 3.72 7.01
C ASP A 238 0.34 4.47 7.92
N LEU A 239 0.91 5.58 7.46
CA LEU A 239 1.68 6.49 8.32
C LEU A 239 0.82 7.08 9.45
N GLY A 240 -0.45 7.34 9.18
CA GLY A 240 -1.40 7.85 10.16
C GLY A 240 -1.64 6.91 11.35
N ILE A 241 -1.29 5.63 11.26
CA ILE A 241 -1.37 4.69 12.39
C ILE A 241 -0.33 5.02 13.48
N VAL A 242 0.78 5.61 13.10
CA VAL A 242 1.94 5.82 13.97
C VAL A 242 2.37 7.28 14.12
N ALA A 243 1.89 8.17 13.26
CA ALA A 243 2.29 9.57 13.25
C ALA A 243 1.41 10.44 14.15
N GLN A 244 1.93 11.58 14.59
CA GLN A 244 1.19 12.61 15.32
C GLN A 244 0.04 13.16 14.46
N PRO A 245 -1.15 13.39 15.03
CA PRO A 245 -2.29 13.94 14.29
C PRO A 245 -1.95 15.24 13.55
N GLY A 246 -2.23 15.28 12.26
CA GLY A 246 -1.97 16.44 11.41
C GLY A 246 -0.55 16.55 10.85
N SER A 247 0.40 15.70 11.29
CA SER A 247 1.80 15.76 10.80
C SER A 247 1.99 15.09 9.42
N VAL A 248 1.10 14.17 9.04
CA VAL A 248 1.24 13.42 7.78
C VAL A 248 0.93 14.30 6.58
N ILE A 249 1.96 14.54 5.75
CA ILE A 249 1.87 15.38 4.56
C ILE A 249 2.50 14.70 3.35
N GLN A 250 2.05 15.08 2.15
CA GLN A 250 2.79 14.82 0.93
C GLN A 250 3.86 15.90 0.77
N SER A 251 5.10 15.61 1.18
CA SER A 251 6.20 16.56 1.17
C SER A 251 6.74 16.82 -0.23
N ARG A 252 6.66 15.82 -1.13
CA ARG A 252 7.11 15.96 -2.53
C ARG A 252 6.19 15.24 -3.49
N PHE A 253 6.08 15.75 -4.71
CA PHE A 253 5.49 15.07 -5.86
C PHE A 253 6.31 15.40 -7.11
N ASP A 254 6.93 14.38 -7.68
CA ASP A 254 7.98 14.54 -8.69
C ASP A 254 7.77 13.54 -9.85
N VAL A 255 8.44 13.82 -10.98
CA VAL A 255 8.84 12.79 -11.93
C VAL A 255 10.31 12.48 -11.69
N GLU A 256 10.62 11.25 -11.37
CA GLU A 256 12.00 10.78 -11.24
C GLU A 256 12.44 9.98 -12.46
N ALA A 257 13.55 10.41 -13.06
CA ALA A 257 14.14 9.78 -14.22
C ALA A 257 15.29 8.85 -13.80
N TYR A 258 15.06 7.55 -13.89
CA TYR A 258 16.07 6.50 -13.67
C TYR A 258 16.77 6.09 -14.97
N ALA A 259 17.64 5.10 -14.91
CA ALA A 259 18.42 4.65 -16.06
C ALA A 259 17.57 4.28 -17.28
N ASN A 260 16.47 3.56 -17.08
CA ASN A 260 15.65 2.99 -18.15
C ASN A 260 14.22 3.52 -18.22
N VAL A 261 13.75 4.24 -17.19
CA VAL A 261 12.35 4.64 -17.02
C VAL A 261 12.23 5.98 -16.32
N GLN A 262 11.06 6.60 -16.46
CA GLN A 262 10.58 7.74 -15.67
C GLN A 262 9.37 7.30 -14.87
N HIS A 263 9.27 7.72 -13.60
CA HIS A 263 8.18 7.39 -12.69
C HIS A 263 7.55 8.64 -12.07
N LEU A 264 6.26 8.57 -11.76
CA LEU A 264 5.65 9.47 -10.76
C LEU A 264 6.01 8.96 -9.37
N VAL A 265 6.54 9.84 -8.55
CA VAL A 265 6.95 9.56 -7.16
C VAL A 265 6.35 10.61 -6.25
N SER A 266 5.76 10.19 -5.15
CA SER A 266 5.40 11.08 -4.04
C SER A 266 6.20 10.69 -2.81
N GLN A 267 6.69 11.68 -2.09
CA GLN A 267 7.23 11.47 -0.76
C GLN A 267 6.17 11.88 0.26
N ILE A 268 5.91 11.01 1.22
CA ILE A 268 4.97 11.22 2.30
C ILE A 268 5.76 11.14 3.59
N THR A 269 5.64 12.17 4.43
CA THR A 269 6.37 12.27 5.69
C THR A 269 5.41 12.51 6.84
N GLY A 270 5.85 12.17 8.05
CA GLY A 270 5.14 12.43 9.30
C GLY A 270 6.10 12.43 10.47
N GLU A 271 5.67 13.03 11.58
CA GLU A 271 6.34 12.93 12.87
C GLU A 271 5.75 11.75 13.64
N LEU A 272 6.58 10.86 14.20
CA LEU A 272 6.08 9.75 15.02
C LEU A 272 5.41 10.29 16.29
N ASP A 273 4.33 9.62 16.72
CA ASP A 273 3.72 9.86 18.02
C ASP A 273 4.74 9.52 19.14
N ASP A 274 4.73 10.26 20.25
CA ASP A 274 5.67 10.10 21.38
C ASP A 274 5.73 8.66 21.94
N LYS A 275 4.70 7.85 21.70
CA LYS A 275 4.59 6.46 22.16
C LYS A 275 4.95 5.44 21.09
N LYS A 276 5.37 5.89 19.91
CA LYS A 276 5.64 5.09 18.72
C LYS A 276 7.10 5.23 18.30
N ASP A 277 7.63 4.21 17.65
CA ASP A 277 8.98 4.19 17.08
C ASP A 277 8.97 3.54 15.68
N GLY A 278 10.14 3.41 15.07
CA GLY A 278 10.27 2.82 13.74
C GLY A 278 9.86 1.35 13.64
N ILE A 279 9.85 0.61 14.76
CA ILE A 279 9.34 -0.77 14.80
C ILE A 279 7.82 -0.76 14.61
N ASP A 280 7.10 0.16 15.27
CA ASP A 280 5.67 0.37 15.06
C ASP A 280 5.39 0.78 13.61
N ALA A 281 6.23 1.66 13.05
CA ALA A 281 6.10 2.11 11.66
C ALA A 281 6.26 0.96 10.67
N LEU A 282 7.25 0.09 10.85
CA LEU A 282 7.43 -1.08 10.01
C LEU A 282 6.23 -2.05 10.12
N GLN A 283 5.69 -2.27 11.32
CA GLN A 283 4.48 -3.08 11.52
C GLN A 283 3.27 -2.49 10.78
N ALA A 284 3.11 -1.17 10.76
CA ALA A 284 1.98 -0.48 10.15
C ALA A 284 2.05 -0.46 8.61
N LEU A 285 3.24 -0.19 8.06
CA LEU A 285 3.42 -0.06 6.62
C LEU A 285 3.56 -1.39 5.89
N PHE A 286 4.08 -2.44 6.57
CA PHE A 286 4.34 -3.73 5.92
C PHE A 286 3.07 -4.60 5.81
N PRO A 287 2.81 -5.22 4.63
CA PRO A 287 3.49 -5.00 3.35
C PRO A 287 3.09 -3.67 2.70
N GLY A 288 3.91 -3.17 1.78
CA GLY A 288 3.66 -1.89 1.11
C GLY A 288 2.35 -1.86 0.32
N GLY A 289 1.72 -0.70 0.26
CA GLY A 289 0.45 -0.50 -0.47
C GLY A 289 0.61 -0.64 -1.97
N SER A 290 1.72 -0.17 -2.54
CA SER A 290 2.02 -0.20 -3.97
C SER A 290 2.07 -1.60 -4.58
N ILE A 291 2.41 -2.62 -3.74
CA ILE A 291 2.56 -4.03 -4.15
C ILE A 291 1.42 -4.93 -3.66
N THR A 292 0.49 -4.41 -2.92
CA THR A 292 -0.74 -5.09 -2.49
C THR A 292 -1.95 -4.52 -3.20
N GLY A 293 -2.41 -3.36 -2.82
CA GLY A 293 -3.57 -2.66 -3.37
C GLY A 293 -4.47 -2.09 -2.28
N CYS A 294 -5.70 -1.75 -2.64
CA CYS A 294 -6.62 -1.01 -1.78
C CYS A 294 -8.04 -1.63 -1.82
N PRO A 295 -8.68 -1.83 -0.66
CA PRO A 295 -8.18 -1.69 0.72
C PRO A 295 -7.19 -2.80 1.11
N LYS A 296 -6.08 -2.44 1.78
CA LYS A 296 -4.91 -3.32 2.01
C LYS A 296 -5.29 -4.67 2.63
N THR A 297 -6.00 -4.68 3.75
CA THR A 297 -6.37 -5.90 4.47
C THR A 297 -7.19 -6.87 3.60
N VAL A 298 -8.20 -6.36 2.91
CA VAL A 298 -9.07 -7.17 2.04
C VAL A 298 -8.29 -7.69 0.84
N VAL A 299 -7.46 -6.83 0.24
CA VAL A 299 -6.65 -7.18 -0.92
C VAL A 299 -5.59 -8.21 -0.58
N CYS A 300 -4.95 -8.16 0.59
CA CYS A 300 -4.00 -9.20 1.01
C CYS A 300 -4.65 -10.59 1.09
N ALA A 301 -5.90 -10.68 1.57
CA ALA A 301 -6.65 -11.93 1.55
C ALA A 301 -7.04 -12.37 0.13
N ALA A 302 -7.44 -11.42 -0.73
CA ALA A 302 -7.78 -11.70 -2.12
C ALA A 302 -6.55 -12.15 -2.96
N ILE A 303 -5.37 -11.60 -2.69
CA ILE A 303 -4.10 -12.03 -3.30
C ILE A 303 -3.84 -13.51 -3.00
N ASP A 304 -3.96 -13.92 -1.74
CA ASP A 304 -3.77 -15.31 -1.33
C ASP A 304 -4.76 -16.25 -2.04
N GLU A 305 -6.04 -15.85 -2.15
CA GLU A 305 -7.07 -16.62 -2.86
C GLU A 305 -6.78 -16.74 -4.38
N ILE A 306 -6.30 -15.67 -5.01
CA ILE A 306 -6.08 -15.60 -6.46
C ILE A 306 -4.76 -16.27 -6.86
N GLU A 307 -3.66 -15.99 -6.15
CA GLU A 307 -2.34 -16.52 -6.46
C GLU A 307 -2.17 -17.98 -5.99
N GLN A 308 -2.92 -18.41 -4.98
CA GLN A 308 -2.98 -19.79 -4.42
C GLN A 308 -1.61 -20.35 -4.02
N LYS A 309 -0.70 -19.49 -3.63
CA LYS A 309 0.67 -19.82 -3.20
C LYS A 309 1.28 -18.69 -2.40
N PRO A 310 2.28 -18.98 -1.56
CA PRO A 310 3.10 -17.94 -0.92
C PRO A 310 3.84 -17.08 -1.95
N ARG A 311 4.07 -15.81 -1.61
CA ARG A 311 4.90 -14.89 -2.39
C ARG A 311 6.38 -14.98 -2.06
N SER A 312 6.74 -15.58 -0.94
CA SER A 312 8.08 -15.64 -0.41
C SER A 312 8.68 -14.23 -0.23
N PHE A 313 9.93 -14.01 -0.65
CA PHE A 313 10.59 -12.70 -0.51
C PHE A 313 10.16 -11.67 -1.56
N TRP A 314 9.53 -12.07 -2.65
CA TRP A 314 8.98 -11.11 -3.59
C TRP A 314 7.89 -10.24 -2.94
N THR A 315 7.99 -8.92 -3.11
CA THR A 315 7.12 -7.93 -2.45
C THR A 315 7.22 -7.88 -0.92
N GLY A 316 8.21 -8.57 -0.35
CA GLY A 316 8.67 -8.34 1.00
C GLY A 316 9.58 -7.11 1.07
N SER A 317 10.51 -7.10 2.03
CA SER A 317 11.38 -5.95 2.26
C SER A 317 12.82 -6.36 2.59
N MET A 318 13.79 -5.59 2.11
CA MET A 318 15.21 -5.72 2.45
C MET A 318 15.69 -4.40 3.05
N GLY A 319 16.41 -4.47 4.17
CA GLY A 319 16.83 -3.25 4.84
C GLY A 319 17.52 -3.50 6.18
N TRP A 320 17.46 -2.51 7.04
CA TRP A 320 18.06 -2.56 8.38
C TRP A 320 17.23 -1.77 9.40
N ILE A 321 17.42 -2.09 10.67
CA ILE A 321 16.80 -1.41 11.81
C ILE A 321 17.72 -1.39 13.02
N ASP A 322 17.83 -0.25 13.68
CA ASP A 322 18.30 -0.12 15.07
C ASP A 322 17.11 -0.30 16.00
N VAL A 323 17.05 -1.43 16.71
CA VAL A 323 15.93 -1.75 17.61
C VAL A 323 15.94 -0.92 18.91
N HIS A 324 16.98 -0.11 19.17
CA HIS A 324 17.05 0.78 20.33
C HIS A 324 16.48 2.16 20.01
N THR A 325 16.84 2.74 18.86
CA THR A 325 16.39 4.07 18.42
C THR A 325 15.11 4.01 17.58
N GLY A 326 14.89 2.91 16.85
CA GLY A 326 13.85 2.76 15.85
C GLY A 326 14.26 3.26 14.48
N ASP A 327 15.47 3.81 14.31
CA ASP A 327 15.96 4.22 12.99
C ASP A 327 16.06 3.03 12.05
N SER A 328 15.58 3.19 10.85
CA SER A 328 15.53 2.08 9.89
C SER A 328 15.39 2.55 8.45
N THR A 329 15.81 1.70 7.52
CA THR A 329 15.54 1.88 6.08
C THR A 329 15.18 0.53 5.47
N TRP A 330 14.03 0.47 4.79
CA TRP A 330 13.49 -0.74 4.19
C TRP A 330 13.01 -0.47 2.77
N ASN A 331 13.46 -1.28 1.79
CA ASN A 331 12.95 -1.22 0.42
C ASN A 331 11.70 -2.11 0.25
N ILE A 332 11.08 -2.05 -0.92
CA ILE A 332 10.12 -3.05 -1.40
C ILE A 332 10.86 -3.99 -2.35
N MET A 333 10.91 -5.29 -2.05
CA MET A 333 11.60 -6.27 -2.91
C MET A 333 10.81 -6.57 -4.19
N ILE A 334 10.83 -5.62 -5.12
CA ILE A 334 10.44 -5.80 -6.52
C ILE A 334 11.68 -5.80 -7.42
N ARG A 335 11.57 -6.26 -8.64
CA ARG A 335 12.73 -6.48 -9.52
C ARG A 335 13.81 -7.29 -8.81
N THR A 336 13.38 -8.36 -8.12
CA THR A 336 14.21 -9.19 -7.25
C THR A 336 14.22 -10.62 -7.75
N LEU A 337 15.42 -11.20 -7.84
CA LEU A 337 15.65 -12.63 -8.02
C LEU A 337 15.74 -13.26 -6.63
N GLU A 338 14.92 -14.25 -6.37
CA GLU A 338 15.11 -15.20 -5.28
C GLU A 338 15.77 -16.45 -5.82
N ALA A 339 16.92 -16.84 -5.28
CA ALA A 339 17.65 -18.03 -5.65
C ALA A 339 17.68 -19.02 -4.48
N ARG A 340 17.38 -20.28 -4.77
CA ARG A 340 17.42 -21.38 -3.81
C ARG A 340 18.36 -22.47 -4.30
N TYR A 341 19.26 -22.90 -3.43
CA TYR A 341 20.23 -23.95 -3.73
C TYR A 341 19.62 -25.34 -3.49
N SER A 342 19.79 -26.22 -4.46
CA SER A 342 19.36 -27.61 -4.39
C SER A 342 20.51 -28.55 -4.81
N PRO A 343 20.39 -29.86 -4.66
CA PRO A 343 21.38 -30.82 -5.18
C PRO A 343 21.66 -30.69 -6.69
N GLU A 344 20.71 -30.10 -7.44
CA GLU A 344 20.83 -29.85 -8.89
C GLU A 344 21.45 -28.47 -9.20
N GLY A 345 21.83 -27.71 -8.17
CA GLY A 345 22.37 -26.36 -8.26
C GLY A 345 21.34 -25.27 -7.94
N TRP A 346 21.70 -24.02 -8.22
CA TRP A 346 20.84 -22.88 -7.98
C TRP A 346 19.61 -22.89 -8.88
N GLN A 347 18.42 -22.68 -8.25
CA GLN A 347 17.14 -22.45 -8.92
C GLN A 347 16.70 -21.01 -8.65
N GLY A 348 16.36 -20.29 -9.69
CA GLY A 348 15.91 -18.90 -9.59
C GLY A 348 14.40 -18.78 -9.70
N THR A 349 13.84 -17.80 -8.98
CA THR A 349 12.45 -17.36 -9.06
C THR A 349 12.43 -15.86 -9.31
N VAL A 350 11.74 -15.44 -10.37
CA VAL A 350 11.49 -14.05 -10.72
C VAL A 350 9.98 -13.85 -10.77
N VAL A 351 9.49 -12.83 -10.08
CA VAL A 351 8.06 -12.49 -10.11
C VAL A 351 7.91 -11.03 -10.53
N ALA A 352 6.94 -10.77 -11.38
CA ALA A 352 6.56 -9.42 -11.79
C ALA A 352 5.07 -9.34 -12.09
N GLY A 353 4.51 -8.16 -11.88
CA GLY A 353 3.09 -7.89 -12.12
C GLY A 353 2.77 -6.40 -12.02
N GLY A 354 1.51 -6.10 -11.89
CA GLY A 354 0.99 -4.74 -11.81
C GLY A 354 -0.27 -4.63 -10.96
N GLY A 355 -0.61 -3.40 -10.59
CA GLY A 355 -1.86 -3.08 -9.94
C GLY A 355 -3.00 -3.06 -10.96
N ILE A 356 -3.96 -3.94 -10.78
CA ILE A 356 -5.13 -4.07 -11.65
C ILE A 356 -6.23 -3.18 -11.10
N THR A 357 -6.72 -2.27 -11.94
CA THR A 357 -7.84 -1.36 -11.66
C THR A 357 -8.98 -1.60 -12.64
N ILE A 358 -10.09 -0.88 -12.47
CA ILE A 358 -11.22 -0.98 -13.40
C ILE A 358 -10.84 -0.59 -14.84
N GLU A 359 -9.87 0.31 -15.02
CA GLU A 359 -9.41 0.77 -16.33
C GLU A 359 -8.35 -0.15 -16.97
N SER A 360 -7.85 -1.16 -16.24
CA SER A 360 -6.84 -2.09 -16.74
C SER A 360 -7.33 -2.85 -17.97
N ASN A 361 -6.47 -2.91 -19.01
CA ASN A 361 -6.67 -3.75 -20.17
C ASN A 361 -5.94 -5.08 -19.96
N PRO A 362 -6.61 -6.25 -20.05
CA PRO A 362 -6.02 -7.55 -19.76
C PRO A 362 -4.74 -7.86 -20.54
N GLU A 363 -4.72 -7.56 -21.83
CA GLU A 363 -3.57 -7.81 -22.72
C GLU A 363 -2.40 -6.87 -22.38
N ALA A 364 -2.69 -5.63 -22.01
CA ALA A 364 -1.67 -4.66 -21.59
C ALA A 364 -1.03 -5.06 -20.25
N GLU A 365 -1.81 -5.53 -19.28
CA GLU A 365 -1.30 -6.02 -17.98
C GLU A 365 -0.38 -7.24 -18.16
N VAL A 366 -0.74 -8.17 -19.06
CA VAL A 366 0.12 -9.31 -19.44
C VAL A 366 1.46 -8.81 -20.01
N ALA A 367 1.40 -7.89 -20.97
CA ALA A 367 2.59 -7.32 -21.59
C ALA A 367 3.49 -6.58 -20.57
N GLU A 368 2.87 -5.85 -19.63
CA GLU A 368 3.56 -5.13 -18.56
C GLU A 368 4.31 -6.08 -17.63
N ALA A 369 3.68 -7.18 -17.19
CA ALA A 369 4.32 -8.18 -16.34
C ALA A 369 5.54 -8.82 -17.04
N ILE A 370 5.42 -9.18 -18.32
CA ILE A 370 6.50 -9.74 -19.14
C ILE A 370 7.65 -8.73 -19.26
N TRP A 371 7.34 -7.46 -19.53
CA TRP A 371 8.33 -6.40 -19.67
C TRP A 371 9.07 -6.13 -18.35
N LYS A 372 8.34 -6.03 -17.22
CA LYS A 372 8.94 -5.82 -15.90
C LYS A 372 9.88 -6.95 -15.48
N ALA A 373 9.58 -8.19 -15.85
CA ALA A 373 10.43 -9.34 -15.58
C ALA A 373 11.66 -9.44 -16.52
N ALA A 374 11.65 -8.75 -17.65
CA ALA A 374 12.62 -9.02 -18.73
C ALA A 374 14.08 -8.79 -18.33
N ALA A 375 14.38 -7.73 -17.56
CA ALA A 375 15.76 -7.44 -17.13
C ALA A 375 16.31 -8.56 -16.24
N LEU A 376 15.54 -9.03 -15.26
CA LEU A 376 15.91 -10.16 -14.39
C LEU A 376 16.07 -11.46 -15.18
N ARG A 377 15.12 -11.77 -16.05
CA ARG A 377 15.14 -12.98 -16.87
C ARG A 377 16.35 -13.00 -17.83
N ARG A 378 16.75 -11.84 -18.37
CA ARG A 378 18.01 -11.68 -19.13
C ARG A 378 19.24 -11.88 -18.25
N ALA A 379 19.24 -11.30 -17.06
CA ALA A 379 20.35 -11.45 -16.12
C ALA A 379 20.57 -12.91 -15.71
N CYS A 380 19.48 -13.70 -15.59
CA CYS A 380 19.53 -15.15 -15.36
C CYS A 380 19.89 -15.99 -16.61
N GLY A 381 19.99 -15.36 -17.79
CA GLY A 381 20.21 -16.07 -19.05
C GLY A 381 18.97 -16.75 -19.64
N TRP A 382 17.79 -16.53 -19.08
CA TRP A 382 16.53 -17.13 -19.58
C TRP A 382 15.99 -16.43 -20.82
N LEU A 383 16.42 -15.21 -21.09
CA LEU A 383 16.19 -14.50 -22.35
C LEU A 383 17.52 -14.17 -23.02
N ASN A 384 17.47 -13.97 -24.33
CA ASN A 384 18.66 -13.53 -25.08
C ASN A 384 19.09 -12.14 -24.59
N PRO A 385 20.42 -11.89 -24.50
CA PRO A 385 20.90 -10.55 -24.21
C PRO A 385 20.42 -9.58 -25.29
N GLU A 386 19.95 -8.40 -24.87
CA GLU A 386 19.72 -7.27 -25.74
C GLU A 386 20.88 -6.29 -25.63
N ALA A 387 21.22 -5.64 -26.72
CA ALA A 387 22.14 -4.51 -26.68
C ALA A 387 21.49 -3.40 -25.82
N ILE A 388 22.11 -3.06 -24.68
CA ILE A 388 21.62 -1.99 -23.83
C ILE A 388 22.02 -0.70 -24.50
N SER A 389 21.01 0.00 -25.02
CA SER A 389 21.15 1.39 -25.39
C SER A 389 20.92 2.20 -24.11
N LEU A 390 21.98 2.66 -23.48
CA LEU A 390 21.84 3.61 -22.37
C LEU A 390 21.08 4.85 -22.87
N PRO A 391 20.08 5.34 -22.13
CA PRO A 391 19.38 6.53 -22.51
C PRO A 391 20.33 7.72 -22.54
N LYS A 392 20.11 8.64 -23.48
CA LYS A 392 20.90 9.87 -23.63
C LYS A 392 20.48 10.99 -22.68
N GLY A 393 19.43 10.77 -21.90
CA GLY A 393 18.92 11.75 -20.94
C GLY A 393 19.62 11.66 -19.58
N GLU A 394 19.74 12.79 -18.91
CA GLU A 394 20.27 12.86 -17.55
C GLU A 394 19.33 12.18 -16.57
N LEU A 395 19.90 11.54 -15.54
CA LEU A 395 19.15 11.16 -14.35
C LEU A 395 18.71 12.44 -13.65
N GLY A 396 17.51 12.46 -13.08
CA GLY A 396 17.08 13.68 -12.41
C GLY A 396 15.69 13.59 -11.77
N ILE A 397 15.44 14.54 -10.89
CA ILE A 397 14.18 14.76 -10.21
C ILE A 397 13.55 16.01 -10.82
N TYR A 398 12.30 15.90 -11.25
CA TYR A 398 11.53 16.99 -11.85
C TYR A 398 10.30 17.30 -11.00
N PRO A 399 10.37 18.30 -10.09
CA PRO A 399 9.28 18.65 -9.20
C PRO A 399 8.01 19.05 -9.94
N LEU A 400 6.86 18.56 -9.49
CA LEU A 400 5.55 18.86 -10.07
C LEU A 400 4.80 19.94 -9.30
N TYR A 401 4.96 19.99 -7.98
CA TYR A 401 4.45 21.09 -7.15
C TYR A 401 5.15 21.18 -5.79
N LEU A 402 4.84 22.27 -5.07
CA LEU A 402 5.43 22.59 -3.79
C LEU A 402 4.92 21.67 -2.67
N GLU A 403 5.73 21.56 -1.63
CA GLU A 403 5.47 20.87 -0.38
C GLU A 403 4.15 21.32 0.26
N GLN A 404 3.36 20.36 0.73
CA GLN A 404 2.21 20.65 1.58
C GLN A 404 2.69 21.12 2.95
N GLN A 405 1.86 21.95 3.59
CA GLN A 405 2.05 22.30 4.99
C GLN A 405 1.12 21.45 5.86
N PRO A 406 1.53 21.11 7.10
CA PRO A 406 0.65 20.46 8.05
C PRO A 406 -0.65 21.24 8.23
N PHE A 407 -1.77 20.53 8.32
CA PHE A 407 -3.06 21.15 8.56
C PHE A 407 -3.18 21.59 10.00
N ILE A 408 -3.33 22.90 10.25
CA ILE A 408 -3.58 23.48 11.56
C ILE A 408 -4.99 24.08 11.55
N PRO A 409 -5.96 23.49 12.28
CA PRO A 409 -7.33 24.01 12.32
C PRO A 409 -7.40 25.33 13.09
N GLU A 410 -8.21 26.27 12.60
CA GLU A 410 -8.51 27.53 13.28
C GLU A 410 -9.37 27.33 14.54
N GLN A 411 -10.20 26.28 14.58
CA GLN A 411 -11.08 25.93 15.69
C GLN A 411 -10.81 24.50 16.14
N ARG A 412 -10.83 24.28 17.45
CA ARG A 412 -10.76 22.96 18.09
C ARG A 412 -12.10 22.63 18.74
N PHE A 413 -12.39 21.33 18.79
CA PHE A 413 -13.60 20.78 19.38
C PHE A 413 -13.21 19.76 20.44
N ASP A 414 -13.88 19.81 21.59
CA ASP A 414 -13.68 18.87 22.71
C ASP A 414 -14.85 17.87 22.67
N LEU A 415 -14.81 16.95 21.69
CA LEU A 415 -15.83 15.94 21.44
C LEU A 415 -15.21 14.55 21.50
N ASN A 416 -15.97 13.62 22.08
CA ASN A 416 -15.66 12.19 22.04
C ASN A 416 -16.42 11.56 20.87
N ILE A 417 -15.67 11.04 19.87
CA ILE A 417 -16.22 10.54 18.60
C ILE A 417 -16.04 9.02 18.54
N ALA A 418 -17.13 8.29 18.30
CA ALA A 418 -17.04 6.90 17.88
C ALA A 418 -16.75 6.84 16.37
N PHE A 419 -15.60 6.34 15.97
CA PHE A 419 -15.28 6.05 14.57
C PHE A 419 -15.52 4.57 14.30
N ILE A 420 -16.41 4.26 13.35
CA ILE A 420 -16.70 2.88 12.95
C ILE A 420 -15.85 2.53 11.75
N ASP A 421 -14.87 1.66 11.98
CA ASP A 421 -13.95 1.18 10.95
C ASP A 421 -14.53 -0.03 10.20
N ASN A 422 -14.58 0.09 8.87
CA ASN A 422 -15.07 -0.94 7.97
C ASN A 422 -13.97 -1.62 7.15
N LEU A 423 -12.73 -1.61 7.64
CA LEU A 423 -11.53 -2.17 6.99
C LEU A 423 -11.17 -1.44 5.69
N ASP A 424 -11.34 -0.14 5.66
CA ASP A 424 -10.86 0.69 4.56
C ASP A 424 -9.39 1.09 4.78
N SER A 425 -8.71 1.46 3.70
CA SER A 425 -7.33 1.97 3.74
C SER A 425 -7.26 3.50 3.77
N PHE A 426 -8.34 4.18 4.17
CA PHE A 426 -8.41 5.63 4.35
C PHE A 426 -8.95 6.03 5.73
N SER A 427 -9.28 5.05 6.58
CA SER A 427 -9.84 5.24 7.93
C SER A 427 -8.95 6.12 8.80
N HIS A 428 -7.63 5.89 8.81
CA HIS A 428 -6.69 6.68 9.61
C HIS A 428 -6.50 8.11 9.09
N ASN A 429 -6.71 8.38 7.80
CA ASN A 429 -6.77 9.75 7.29
C ASN A 429 -7.93 10.53 7.91
N ILE A 430 -9.09 9.88 8.09
CA ILE A 430 -10.26 10.48 8.75
C ILE A 430 -10.00 10.68 10.25
N ILE A 431 -9.49 9.65 10.93
CA ILE A 431 -9.12 9.71 12.36
C ILE A 431 -8.11 10.83 12.61
N HIS A 432 -7.11 10.98 11.76
CA HIS A 432 -6.13 12.08 11.80
C HIS A 432 -6.80 13.45 11.65
N ALA A 433 -7.74 13.57 10.69
CA ALA A 433 -8.49 14.81 10.51
C ALA A 433 -9.27 15.17 11.80
N LEU A 434 -10.04 14.23 12.36
CA LEU A 434 -10.80 14.44 13.59
C LEU A 434 -9.90 14.81 14.79
N LYS A 435 -8.82 14.06 15.00
CA LYS A 435 -7.85 14.34 16.08
C LYS A 435 -7.13 15.68 15.88
N SER A 436 -6.84 16.10 14.64
CA SER A 436 -6.28 17.43 14.37
C SER A 436 -7.20 18.55 14.83
N PHE A 437 -8.52 18.35 14.75
CA PHE A 437 -9.52 19.27 15.29
C PHE A 437 -9.67 19.21 16.82
N GLY A 438 -8.91 18.32 17.51
CA GLY A 438 -8.91 18.22 18.97
C GLY A 438 -9.92 17.21 19.55
N CYS A 439 -10.55 16.39 18.71
CA CYS A 439 -11.47 15.35 19.16
C CYS A 439 -10.71 14.15 19.73
N ASP A 440 -11.27 13.52 20.77
CA ASP A 440 -10.93 12.15 21.13
C ASP A 440 -11.69 11.19 20.23
N VAL A 441 -11.00 10.13 19.74
CA VAL A 441 -11.59 9.20 18.77
C VAL A 441 -11.39 7.78 19.22
N ASP A 442 -12.49 7.09 19.49
CA ASP A 442 -12.54 5.65 19.77
C ASP A 442 -12.88 4.88 18.49
N VAL A 443 -12.03 3.92 18.14
CA VAL A 443 -12.21 3.12 16.92
C VAL A 443 -12.95 1.83 17.25
N LEU A 444 -14.10 1.63 16.61
CA LEU A 444 -14.98 0.47 16.79
C LEU A 444 -14.99 -0.38 15.52
N ASP A 445 -14.95 -1.72 15.69
CA ASP A 445 -15.00 -2.68 14.58
C ASP A 445 -16.42 -2.70 13.97
N GLY A 446 -16.56 -2.16 12.76
CA GLY A 446 -17.84 -2.08 12.05
C GLY A 446 -18.43 -3.44 11.68
N ARG A 447 -17.58 -4.45 11.47
CA ARG A 447 -17.97 -5.84 11.15
C ARG A 447 -18.15 -6.72 12.39
N GLY A 448 -17.85 -6.19 13.57
CA GLY A 448 -18.12 -6.81 14.85
C GLY A 448 -19.61 -6.84 15.20
N GLY A 449 -19.91 -7.30 16.41
CA GLY A 449 -21.28 -7.25 16.96
C GLY A 449 -21.73 -5.82 17.26
N ILE A 450 -23.04 -5.62 17.38
CA ILE A 450 -23.60 -4.35 17.82
C ILE A 450 -23.17 -4.12 19.28
N THR A 451 -22.55 -2.97 19.54
CA THR A 451 -22.14 -2.50 20.86
C THR A 451 -22.85 -1.18 21.19
N GLU A 452 -22.97 -0.88 22.46
CA GLU A 452 -23.47 0.42 22.92
C GLU A 452 -22.49 1.53 22.50
N ILE A 453 -23.01 2.64 22.01
CA ILE A 453 -22.24 3.82 21.59
C ILE A 453 -22.69 4.97 22.51
N ASP A 454 -21.82 5.35 23.45
CA ASP A 454 -22.01 6.45 24.40
C ASP A 454 -20.94 7.53 24.10
N HIS A 455 -21.16 8.26 23.00
CA HIS A 455 -20.28 9.28 22.47
C HIS A 455 -21.07 10.52 22.05
N ASP A 456 -20.39 11.65 21.92
CA ASP A 456 -21.02 12.91 21.49
C ASP A 456 -21.48 12.88 20.04
N ALA A 457 -20.75 12.15 19.18
CA ALA A 457 -21.08 11.95 17.77
C ALA A 457 -20.48 10.65 17.22
N VAL A 458 -20.96 10.22 16.05
CA VAL A 458 -20.47 9.05 15.35
C VAL A 458 -19.97 9.41 13.95
N VAL A 459 -18.83 8.84 13.56
CA VAL A 459 -18.36 8.84 12.16
C VAL A 459 -18.35 7.41 11.66
N ILE A 460 -19.19 7.09 10.69
CA ILE A 460 -19.20 5.79 10.01
C ILE A 460 -18.24 5.87 8.84
N GLY A 461 -17.12 5.15 8.94
CA GLY A 461 -16.05 5.16 7.97
C GLY A 461 -16.40 4.51 6.62
N PRO A 462 -15.57 4.73 5.61
CA PRO A 462 -15.62 4.01 4.34
C PRO A 462 -15.29 2.53 4.52
N GLY A 463 -15.53 1.73 3.47
CA GLY A 463 -15.18 0.32 3.46
C GLY A 463 -15.57 -0.39 2.17
N PRO A 464 -14.95 -1.54 1.88
CA PRO A 464 -15.31 -2.38 0.75
C PRO A 464 -16.59 -3.19 0.99
N GLY A 465 -17.28 -3.49 -0.11
CA GLY A 465 -18.50 -4.29 -0.12
C GLY A 465 -19.75 -3.45 0.12
N ARG A 466 -20.75 -4.08 0.72
CA ARG A 466 -22.06 -3.48 0.98
C ARG A 466 -22.23 -3.20 2.49
N PRO A 467 -22.94 -2.13 2.88
CA PRO A 467 -23.11 -1.78 4.30
C PRO A 467 -23.72 -2.89 5.17
N GLU A 468 -24.54 -3.77 4.58
CA GLU A 468 -25.23 -4.85 5.31
C GLU A 468 -24.26 -5.89 5.92
N ILE A 469 -23.00 -5.95 5.46
CA ILE A 469 -21.97 -6.79 6.08
C ILE A 469 -21.34 -6.17 7.32
N SER A 470 -21.74 -4.94 7.66
CA SER A 470 -21.26 -4.16 8.80
C SER A 470 -22.44 -3.83 9.76
N PRO A 471 -22.79 -4.75 10.67
CA PRO A 471 -23.95 -4.59 11.55
C PRO A 471 -23.88 -3.33 12.41
N LEU A 472 -22.68 -2.97 12.89
CA LEU A 472 -22.48 -1.78 13.71
C LEU A 472 -22.70 -0.50 12.90
N SER A 473 -22.24 -0.44 11.64
CA SER A 473 -22.48 0.69 10.74
C SER A 473 -23.97 0.89 10.45
N MET A 474 -24.69 -0.20 10.18
CA MET A 474 -26.15 -0.15 9.98
C MET A 474 -26.90 0.31 11.24
N HIS A 475 -26.47 -0.12 12.43
CA HIS A 475 -27.03 0.32 13.70
C HIS A 475 -26.74 1.82 13.94
N ALA A 476 -25.49 2.24 13.78
CA ALA A 476 -25.05 3.62 14.01
C ALA A 476 -25.77 4.63 13.10
N ALA A 477 -26.09 4.23 11.85
CA ALA A 477 -26.86 5.05 10.91
C ALA A 477 -28.33 5.36 11.38
N SER A 478 -28.79 4.72 12.44
CA SER A 478 -30.14 4.91 13.03
C SER A 478 -30.15 5.59 14.40
N LEU A 479 -29.01 6.03 14.91
CA LEU A 479 -28.89 6.68 16.21
C LEU A 479 -29.48 8.12 16.20
N ASP A 480 -29.96 8.56 17.34
CA ASP A 480 -30.50 9.92 17.56
C ASP A 480 -29.43 10.91 18.07
N ILE A 481 -28.17 10.69 17.72
CA ILE A 481 -27.04 11.59 17.97
C ILE A 481 -26.44 12.05 16.63
N PRO A 482 -25.59 13.09 16.57
CA PRO A 482 -24.97 13.51 15.31
C PRO A 482 -24.18 12.38 14.63
N VAL A 483 -24.46 12.10 13.36
CA VAL A 483 -23.83 11.05 12.57
C VAL A 483 -23.26 11.62 11.26
N LEU A 484 -22.01 11.30 10.96
CA LEU A 484 -21.40 11.51 9.64
C LEU A 484 -21.07 10.16 9.01
N GLY A 485 -21.69 9.81 7.88
CA GLY A 485 -21.35 8.64 7.08
C GLY A 485 -20.49 9.01 5.88
N ILE A 486 -19.34 8.34 5.69
CA ILE A 486 -18.43 8.56 4.57
C ILE A 486 -18.42 7.31 3.68
N CYS A 487 -18.67 7.45 2.38
CA CYS A 487 -18.69 6.41 1.37
C CYS A 487 -19.63 5.25 1.75
N LEU A 488 -19.15 4.13 2.32
CA LEU A 488 -19.98 3.05 2.86
C LEU A 488 -20.92 3.56 3.96
N GLY A 489 -20.45 4.46 4.83
CA GLY A 489 -21.29 5.08 5.86
C GLY A 489 -22.45 5.92 5.28
N HIS A 490 -22.22 6.67 4.19
CA HIS A 490 -23.27 7.35 3.43
C HIS A 490 -24.31 6.36 2.90
N GLN A 491 -23.84 5.23 2.38
CA GLN A 491 -24.71 4.18 1.84
C GLN A 491 -25.52 3.52 2.95
N ALA A 492 -24.95 3.29 4.13
CA ALA A 492 -25.67 2.76 5.30
C ALA A 492 -26.81 3.69 5.73
N ILE A 493 -26.55 5.01 5.81
CA ILE A 493 -27.55 6.02 6.13
C ILE A 493 -28.68 6.02 5.09
N GLY A 494 -28.34 6.05 3.79
CA GLY A 494 -29.33 6.06 2.72
C GLY A 494 -30.23 4.82 2.71
N ILE A 495 -29.66 3.61 2.93
CA ILE A 495 -30.42 2.36 3.03
C ILE A 495 -31.40 2.43 4.22
N ASN A 496 -30.95 2.89 5.39
CA ASN A 496 -31.81 3.06 6.56
C ASN A 496 -32.98 4.05 6.34
N ARG A 497 -32.84 4.98 5.40
CA ARG A 497 -33.86 5.96 4.99
C ARG A 497 -34.64 5.55 3.73
N GLY A 498 -34.53 4.26 3.31
CA GLY A 498 -35.34 3.67 2.23
C GLY A 498 -34.78 3.86 0.82
N MET A 499 -33.56 4.40 0.65
CA MET A 499 -32.89 4.43 -0.65
C MET A 499 -32.37 3.03 -1.03
N LYS A 500 -32.10 2.82 -2.30
CA LYS A 500 -31.55 1.56 -2.85
C LYS A 500 -30.07 1.72 -3.17
N LEU A 501 -29.26 0.72 -2.84
CA LEU A 501 -27.87 0.64 -3.26
C LEU A 501 -27.77 -0.14 -4.57
N ILE A 502 -27.20 0.48 -5.60
CA ILE A 502 -27.02 -0.09 -6.94
C ILE A 502 -25.57 0.07 -7.42
N GLU A 503 -25.18 -0.71 -8.40
CA GLU A 503 -23.93 -0.43 -9.15
C GLU A 503 -24.05 0.94 -9.84
N SER A 504 -22.94 1.70 -9.84
CA SER A 504 -22.93 3.02 -10.47
C SER A 504 -23.23 2.92 -11.96
N PRO A 505 -24.26 3.61 -12.48
CA PRO A 505 -24.57 3.57 -13.93
C PRO A 505 -23.48 4.23 -14.79
N LEU A 506 -22.58 4.99 -14.19
CA LEU A 506 -21.42 5.60 -14.83
C LEU A 506 -20.14 4.75 -14.68
N GLY A 507 -20.26 3.55 -14.09
CA GLY A 507 -19.16 2.68 -13.74
C GLY A 507 -18.45 3.07 -12.43
N PRO A 508 -17.51 2.23 -11.98
CA PRO A 508 -16.66 2.50 -10.82
C PRO A 508 -15.76 3.74 -11.01
N VAL A 509 -15.58 4.48 -9.92
CA VAL A 509 -14.71 5.68 -9.87
C VAL A 509 -13.79 5.54 -8.66
N HIS A 510 -12.47 5.42 -8.89
CA HIS A 510 -11.48 5.26 -7.84
C HIS A 510 -10.32 6.24 -8.02
N GLY A 511 -10.02 7.05 -6.99
CA GLY A 511 -8.94 8.04 -7.00
C GLY A 511 -9.16 9.24 -7.93
N VAL A 512 -10.40 9.47 -8.39
CA VAL A 512 -10.71 10.54 -9.36
C VAL A 512 -11.40 11.71 -8.67
N PRO A 513 -10.82 12.92 -8.70
CA PRO A 513 -11.51 14.14 -8.30
C PRO A 513 -12.73 14.36 -9.19
N SER A 514 -13.89 14.53 -8.56
CA SER A 514 -15.17 14.74 -9.21
C SER A 514 -15.77 16.08 -8.77
N ASN A 515 -16.52 16.71 -9.66
CA ASN A 515 -17.24 17.93 -9.33
C ASN A 515 -18.55 17.58 -8.62
N ILE A 516 -18.74 18.14 -7.43
CA ILE A 516 -19.91 18.01 -6.59
C ILE A 516 -20.66 19.33 -6.59
N ILE A 517 -21.95 19.30 -6.87
CA ILE A 517 -22.82 20.49 -6.90
C ILE A 517 -23.69 20.48 -5.65
N SER A 518 -23.47 21.43 -4.76
CA SER A 518 -24.20 21.58 -3.50
C SER A 518 -25.25 22.68 -3.56
N ASN A 519 -26.42 22.44 -2.91
CA ASN A 519 -27.46 23.45 -2.68
C ASN A 519 -27.26 24.27 -1.39
N GLY A 520 -26.21 23.96 -0.61
CA GLY A 520 -25.87 24.66 0.63
C GLY A 520 -26.60 24.21 1.88
N ASN A 521 -27.51 23.24 1.79
CA ASN A 521 -28.31 22.77 2.96
C ASN A 521 -27.54 21.70 3.78
N GLY A 522 -26.47 21.15 3.28
CA GLY A 522 -25.64 20.12 3.91
C GLY A 522 -24.41 20.66 4.64
N LEU A 523 -23.31 19.90 4.59
CA LEU A 523 -22.00 20.27 5.11
C LEU A 523 -21.20 21.12 4.10
N LEU A 524 -21.49 20.97 2.81
CA LEU A 524 -20.90 21.78 1.75
C LEU A 524 -21.71 23.08 1.56
N ARG A 525 -21.02 24.20 1.39
CA ARG A 525 -21.65 25.48 1.00
C ARG A 525 -22.28 25.35 -0.39
N GLU A 526 -23.21 26.25 -0.71
CA GLU A 526 -23.79 26.33 -2.05
C GLU A 526 -22.69 26.56 -3.12
N GLY A 527 -22.75 25.78 -4.20
CA GLY A 527 -21.84 25.88 -5.31
C GLY A 527 -21.16 24.58 -5.73
N LYS A 528 -20.06 24.73 -6.48
CA LYS A 528 -19.27 23.65 -7.05
C LYS A 528 -18.04 23.36 -6.20
N HIS A 529 -17.85 22.09 -5.83
CA HIS A 529 -16.72 21.60 -5.05
C HIS A 529 -16.02 20.46 -5.80
N VAL A 530 -14.71 20.31 -5.58
CA VAL A 530 -13.92 19.19 -6.10
C VAL A 530 -13.64 18.24 -4.96
N MET A 531 -14.10 16.98 -5.08
CA MET A 531 -13.93 15.93 -4.07
C MET A 531 -13.54 14.60 -4.74
N THR A 532 -12.64 13.85 -4.12
CA THR A 532 -12.23 12.54 -4.62
C THR A 532 -13.27 11.47 -4.31
N ARG A 533 -13.45 10.53 -5.24
CA ARG A 533 -14.36 9.41 -5.10
C ARG A 533 -13.61 8.08 -5.18
N TYR A 534 -14.09 7.10 -4.35
CA TYR A 534 -13.61 5.71 -4.32
C TYR A 534 -14.79 4.75 -4.20
N ASN A 535 -15.68 4.73 -5.21
CA ASN A 535 -16.89 3.93 -5.14
C ASN A 535 -17.29 3.26 -6.46
N SER A 536 -17.74 2.01 -6.36
CA SER A 536 -18.40 1.26 -7.42
C SER A 536 -19.92 1.26 -7.26
N LEU A 537 -20.37 1.37 -6.01
CA LEU A 537 -21.79 1.36 -5.65
C LEU A 537 -22.25 2.77 -5.30
N ILE A 538 -23.56 3.03 -5.50
CA ILE A 538 -24.17 4.35 -5.28
C ILE A 538 -25.62 4.22 -4.83
N LEU A 539 -26.08 5.20 -4.04
CA LEU A 539 -27.48 5.31 -3.66
C LEU A 539 -28.35 5.76 -4.84
N SER A 540 -29.58 5.25 -4.91
CA SER A 540 -30.56 5.56 -5.93
C SER A 540 -31.98 5.54 -5.35
N GLY A 541 -32.89 6.28 -5.98
CA GLY A 541 -34.29 6.38 -5.60
C GLY A 541 -34.54 7.47 -4.56
N ASN A 542 -35.82 7.62 -4.20
CA ASN A 542 -36.26 8.61 -3.22
C ASN A 542 -36.43 7.92 -1.86
N GLY A 543 -35.61 8.30 -0.89
CA GLY A 543 -35.76 7.93 0.52
C GLY A 543 -36.43 9.02 1.31
N GLU A 544 -36.66 8.78 2.60
CA GLU A 544 -37.10 9.79 3.58
C GLU A 544 -35.90 10.62 4.04
N ILE A 545 -35.14 11.20 3.07
CA ILE A 545 -33.90 11.94 3.31
C ILE A 545 -33.70 13.01 2.24
N GLU A 546 -33.17 14.16 2.61
CA GLU A 546 -32.83 15.24 1.67
C GLU A 546 -31.52 14.94 0.95
N VAL A 547 -31.49 15.12 -0.37
CA VAL A 547 -30.26 15.15 -1.16
C VAL A 547 -29.78 16.61 -1.23
N THR A 548 -28.67 16.90 -0.56
CA THR A 548 -28.12 18.26 -0.47
C THR A 548 -27.03 18.53 -1.50
N SER A 549 -26.41 17.48 -2.06
CA SER A 549 -25.45 17.61 -3.16
C SER A 549 -25.54 16.44 -4.13
N THR A 550 -25.24 16.73 -5.41
CA THR A 550 -25.22 15.75 -6.50
C THR A 550 -23.91 15.83 -7.29
N ASP A 551 -23.69 14.87 -8.18
CA ASP A 551 -22.67 14.98 -9.22
C ASP A 551 -23.03 16.05 -10.26
N GLU A 552 -22.15 16.33 -11.22
CA GLU A 552 -22.39 17.32 -12.29
C GLU A 552 -23.62 17.01 -13.17
N THR A 553 -24.06 15.76 -13.22
CA THR A 553 -25.25 15.37 -14.00
C THR A 553 -26.56 15.69 -13.26
N GLY A 554 -26.48 16.00 -11.97
CA GLY A 554 -27.63 16.22 -11.10
C GLY A 554 -28.40 14.93 -10.74
N VAL A 555 -27.84 13.76 -11.01
CA VAL A 555 -28.53 12.47 -10.87
C VAL A 555 -28.04 11.68 -9.66
N LEU A 556 -26.74 11.66 -9.43
CA LEU A 556 -26.14 10.83 -8.38
C LEU A 556 -26.08 11.57 -7.05
N PRO A 557 -26.71 11.05 -5.98
CA PRO A 557 -26.60 11.64 -4.64
C PRO A 557 -25.16 11.59 -4.14
N MET A 558 -24.58 12.74 -3.87
CA MET A 558 -23.21 12.89 -3.35
C MET A 558 -23.20 13.32 -1.89
N GLU A 559 -24.26 13.96 -1.42
CA GLU A 559 -24.48 14.29 -0.02
C GLU A 559 -25.98 14.18 0.31
N ILE A 560 -26.28 13.57 1.46
CA ILE A 560 -27.63 13.40 2.00
C ILE A 560 -27.68 13.91 3.44
N ARG A 561 -28.88 14.36 3.88
CA ARG A 561 -29.12 14.91 5.22
C ARG A 561 -30.47 14.52 5.76
N ASP A 562 -30.53 14.13 7.05
CA ASP A 562 -31.73 14.01 7.84
C ASP A 562 -31.46 14.51 9.28
N GLY A 563 -31.94 15.70 9.62
CA GLY A 563 -31.60 16.36 10.90
C GLY A 563 -30.09 16.59 11.04
N ASP A 564 -29.50 15.97 12.06
CA ASP A 564 -28.07 16.01 12.37
C ASP A 564 -27.32 14.77 11.85
N THR A 565 -27.96 13.96 11.01
CA THR A 565 -27.37 12.85 10.28
C THR A 565 -27.00 13.29 8.88
N TYR A 566 -25.70 13.15 8.54
CA TYR A 566 -25.12 13.54 7.25
C TYR A 566 -24.42 12.35 6.61
N GLY A 567 -24.57 12.18 5.31
CA GLY A 567 -23.82 11.20 4.55
C GLY A 567 -23.15 11.83 3.32
N VAL A 568 -21.87 11.54 3.07
CA VAL A 568 -21.12 11.96 1.88
C VAL A 568 -20.56 10.77 1.14
N GLN A 569 -20.82 10.66 -0.19
CA GLN A 569 -20.33 9.56 -1.02
C GLN A 569 -18.84 9.71 -1.36
N PHE A 570 -18.33 10.93 -1.37
CA PHE A 570 -16.95 11.26 -1.62
C PHE A 570 -16.09 11.15 -0.35
N HIS A 571 -14.77 11.21 -0.52
CA HIS A 571 -13.78 11.11 0.54
C HIS A 571 -13.19 12.50 0.85
N PRO A 572 -13.68 13.17 1.91
CA PRO A 572 -13.17 14.49 2.29
C PRO A 572 -11.71 14.44 2.78
N GLU A 573 -11.24 13.32 3.31
CA GLU A 573 -9.89 13.10 3.82
C GLU A 573 -8.83 12.94 2.73
N SER A 574 -9.26 12.67 1.47
CA SER A 574 -8.34 12.41 0.35
C SER A 574 -7.50 13.64 0.00
N ILE A 575 -6.23 13.40 -0.39
CA ILE A 575 -5.32 14.42 -0.93
C ILE A 575 -5.90 15.17 -2.15
N GLY A 576 -6.80 14.51 -2.88
CA GLY A 576 -7.49 15.10 -4.03
C GLY A 576 -8.79 15.85 -3.71
N SER A 577 -9.09 16.08 -2.42
CA SER A 577 -10.25 16.82 -1.92
C SER A 577 -9.82 18.13 -1.25
N PRO A 578 -9.48 19.20 -2.02
CA PRO A 578 -8.83 20.40 -1.48
C PRO A 578 -9.62 21.13 -0.39
N ASN A 579 -10.94 20.99 -0.38
CA ASN A 579 -11.83 21.56 0.63
C ASN A 579 -12.42 20.52 1.61
N GLY A 580 -11.85 19.32 1.64
CA GLY A 580 -12.39 18.21 2.42
C GLY A 580 -12.40 18.48 3.92
N MET A 581 -11.38 19.13 4.46
CA MET A 581 -11.30 19.49 5.88
C MET A 581 -12.46 20.41 6.34
N LEU A 582 -13.06 21.18 5.45
CA LEU A 582 -14.24 22.01 5.77
C LEU A 582 -15.49 21.14 6.07
N VAL A 583 -15.59 19.94 5.48
CA VAL A 583 -16.68 18.99 5.75
C VAL A 583 -16.62 18.54 7.21
N PHE A 584 -15.42 18.17 7.68
CA PHE A 584 -15.21 17.78 9.08
C PHE A 584 -15.47 18.97 10.03
N ALA A 585 -14.92 20.15 9.72
CA ALA A 585 -15.12 21.35 10.54
C ALA A 585 -16.60 21.70 10.69
N GLU A 586 -17.37 21.66 9.59
CA GLU A 586 -18.80 22.00 9.64
C GLU A 586 -19.62 20.92 10.39
N PHE A 587 -19.29 19.63 10.22
CA PHE A 587 -19.92 18.55 11.00
C PHE A 587 -19.65 18.70 12.50
N LEU A 588 -18.37 18.85 12.90
CA LEU A 588 -17.97 18.98 14.31
C LEU A 588 -18.60 20.23 14.97
N LYS A 589 -18.68 21.34 14.23
CA LYS A 589 -19.35 22.54 14.68
C LYS A 589 -20.83 22.28 14.98
N ARG A 590 -21.55 21.54 14.14
CA ARG A 590 -22.96 21.20 14.37
C ARG A 590 -23.11 20.24 15.54
N ALA A 591 -22.27 19.19 15.60
CA ALA A 591 -22.26 18.22 16.70
C ALA A 591 -21.98 18.88 18.06
N SER A 592 -21.17 19.92 18.13
CA SER A 592 -20.89 20.65 19.39
C SER A 592 -22.02 21.54 19.88
N HIS A 593 -23.15 21.67 19.13
CA HIS A 593 -24.34 22.47 19.51
C HIS A 593 -25.55 21.58 19.86
N CYS A 594 -25.41 20.26 19.68
CA CYS A 594 -26.42 19.28 20.08
C CYS A 594 -26.19 18.82 21.51
#